data_ab0ab3fd54ccf8d2741c67e7d8f07703
#
_entry.id   ab0ab3fd54ccf8d2741c67e7d8f07703
#
_cell.length_a   1.000
_cell.length_b   1.000
_cell.length_c   1.000
_cell.angle_alpha   90.00
_cell.angle_beta   90.00
_cell.angle_gamma   90.00
#
_symmetry.space_group_name_H-M   'P 1'
#
loop_
_entity.id
_entity.type
_entity.pdbx_description
1 polymer ?
#
loop_
_entity_poly.entity_id
_entity_poly.type
_entity_poly.pdbx_seq_one_letter_code
_entity_poly.pdbx_strand_id
1 'polypeptide(L)'
;MFDTVVKSVNGLLWGEGQILIYILLFAGIWFSVRLKAIQLVKFKHMFSLLKGSSKCNKNDISSFQALCTGLCARVGTGNLAGVAVAISLGGSGAIFWMWVIAILGMATGFAESILGQVYKIRDSNGEFRGGPAYYIQQGLGSRAFAIVFAACLFLGYGFTFSAMQTNTITDALNYAFEIPTFYSGVVITLLAGSIILGGFKAIARFAERVVPVMGIVFVLVAVVITLINFTQVPAMLKDIFLSAFGLQEAGAGAMGAAIKNGIQRGLYSNEAGAGSVPHASASASPMPNHPATQGYIQMLGVFFDTIVLCSCTAVIILLADVDISGEMEGIRLTQSAMTSHLAQGGVYFVAAAITLFAFTSVVANYAYAESNLHLFKLDNKVGRGIYTLLYLSMMLWGASATLKQVWDLADIALGLMTVVNVIAIILLTPTILSVTNDYHAQRDKGIEPEFKVKNVKVQGKCEDGIWD
;
A
#
# COMPACT_ATOMS: atom_id res chain seq x y z
N MET A 1 19.56 -1.26 -24.13
CA MET A 1 19.59 -2.52 -23.38
C MET A 1 18.73 -2.44 -22.10
N PHE A 2 18.95 -1.46 -21.21
CA PHE A 2 18.13 -1.30 -20.00
C PHE A 2 16.63 -1.10 -20.30
N ASP A 3 16.29 -0.13 -21.17
CA ASP A 3 14.89 0.13 -21.54
C ASP A 3 14.21 -1.06 -22.23
N THR A 4 14.98 -1.87 -22.98
CA THR A 4 14.45 -3.08 -23.61
C THR A 4 14.08 -4.13 -22.56
N VAL A 5 14.92 -4.34 -21.54
CA VAL A 5 14.65 -5.25 -20.42
C VAL A 5 13.42 -4.76 -19.63
N VAL A 6 13.38 -3.47 -19.30
CA VAL A 6 12.25 -2.84 -18.58
C VAL A 6 10.93 -3.04 -19.34
N LYS A 7 10.90 -2.77 -20.63
CA LYS A 7 9.73 -2.97 -21.49
C LYS A 7 9.31 -4.46 -21.57
N SER A 8 10.28 -5.37 -21.68
CA SER A 8 9.99 -6.81 -21.78
C SER A 8 9.39 -7.35 -20.49
N VAL A 9 9.95 -6.97 -19.33
CA VAL A 9 9.45 -7.41 -18.01
C VAL A 9 8.08 -6.80 -17.72
N ASN A 10 7.88 -5.51 -17.96
CA ASN A 10 6.56 -4.88 -17.83
C ASN A 10 5.54 -5.46 -18.81
N GLY A 11 5.95 -5.78 -20.04
CA GLY A 11 5.12 -6.46 -21.03
C GLY A 11 4.62 -7.82 -20.56
N LEU A 12 5.49 -8.59 -19.90
CA LEU A 12 5.14 -9.90 -19.32
C LEU A 12 4.22 -9.77 -18.10
N LEU A 13 4.54 -8.85 -17.19
CA LEU A 13 3.82 -8.70 -15.92
C LEU A 13 2.46 -8.01 -16.08
N TRP A 14 2.42 -6.89 -16.81
CA TRP A 14 1.26 -6.00 -16.91
C TRP A 14 0.74 -5.81 -18.34
N GLY A 15 1.56 -6.12 -19.37
CA GLY A 15 1.25 -5.94 -20.78
C GLY A 15 0.47 -7.12 -21.36
N GLU A 16 0.98 -7.67 -22.48
CA GLU A 16 0.32 -8.78 -23.21
C GLU A 16 0.19 -10.04 -22.36
N GLY A 17 1.15 -10.30 -21.45
CA GLY A 17 1.10 -11.46 -20.56
C GLY A 17 0.05 -11.36 -19.46
N GLN A 18 -0.26 -10.16 -18.97
CA GLN A 18 -1.24 -9.86 -17.90
C GLN A 18 -1.14 -10.77 -16.67
N ILE A 19 0.04 -11.37 -16.42
CA ILE A 19 0.25 -12.41 -15.41
C ILE A 19 -0.20 -11.91 -14.02
N LEU A 20 0.12 -10.66 -13.68
CA LEU A 20 -0.22 -10.09 -12.38
C LEU A 20 -1.73 -9.88 -12.20
N ILE A 21 -2.44 -9.50 -13.26
CA ILE A 21 -3.90 -9.33 -13.20
C ILE A 21 -4.55 -10.66 -12.81
N TYR A 22 -4.16 -11.76 -13.46
CA TYR A 22 -4.69 -13.09 -13.16
C TYR A 22 -4.29 -13.57 -11.77
N ILE A 23 -3.03 -13.39 -11.37
CA ILE A 23 -2.52 -13.80 -10.05
C ILE A 23 -3.27 -13.05 -8.93
N LEU A 24 -3.48 -11.75 -9.08
CA LEU A 24 -4.17 -10.93 -8.08
C LEU A 24 -5.64 -11.25 -7.95
N LEU A 25 -6.34 -11.39 -9.08
CA LEU A 25 -7.75 -11.80 -9.09
C LEU A 25 -7.90 -13.19 -8.49
N PHE A 26 -7.04 -14.15 -8.88
CA PHE A 26 -7.03 -15.48 -8.32
C PHE A 26 -6.81 -15.46 -6.80
N ALA A 27 -5.78 -14.77 -6.32
CA ALA A 27 -5.50 -14.69 -4.89
C ALA A 27 -6.64 -14.04 -4.10
N GLY A 28 -7.18 -12.92 -4.61
CA GLY A 28 -8.29 -12.23 -3.99
C GLY A 28 -9.56 -13.08 -3.91
N ILE A 29 -9.90 -13.79 -4.99
CA ILE A 29 -11.03 -14.73 -5.01
C ILE A 29 -10.74 -15.93 -4.11
N TRP A 30 -9.55 -16.51 -4.18
CA TRP A 30 -9.13 -17.63 -3.33
C TRP A 30 -9.33 -17.34 -1.85
N PHE A 31 -8.76 -16.22 -1.37
CA PHE A 31 -8.90 -15.86 0.04
C PHE A 31 -10.31 -15.42 0.40
N SER A 32 -11.04 -14.74 -0.49
CA SER A 32 -12.44 -14.41 -0.26
C SER A 32 -13.30 -15.67 -0.06
N VAL A 33 -13.12 -16.70 -0.88
CA VAL A 33 -13.85 -17.97 -0.77
C VAL A 33 -13.39 -18.75 0.46
N ARG A 34 -12.08 -18.92 0.65
CA ARG A 34 -11.53 -19.73 1.77
C ARG A 34 -11.82 -19.11 3.14
N LEU A 35 -11.89 -17.79 3.24
CA LEU A 35 -12.21 -17.04 4.45
C LEU A 35 -13.70 -16.67 4.54
N LYS A 36 -14.56 -17.24 3.67
CA LYS A 36 -16.03 -17.05 3.67
C LYS A 36 -16.42 -15.57 3.56
N ALA A 37 -15.83 -14.86 2.61
CA ALA A 37 -16.04 -13.43 2.36
C ALA A 37 -15.89 -12.56 3.62
N ILE A 38 -14.83 -12.83 4.38
CA ILE A 38 -14.56 -12.20 5.68
C ILE A 38 -14.62 -10.68 5.64
N GLN A 39 -14.15 -10.07 4.53
CA GLN A 39 -14.15 -8.63 4.30
C GLN A 39 -15.56 -8.03 4.24
N LEU A 40 -16.57 -8.81 3.87
CA LEU A 40 -17.96 -8.39 3.82
C LEU A 40 -18.71 -8.81 5.09
N VAL A 41 -18.60 -10.10 5.46
CA VAL A 41 -19.33 -10.68 6.61
C VAL A 41 -18.87 -10.09 7.95
N LYS A 42 -17.59 -9.79 8.09
CA LYS A 42 -17.02 -9.25 9.34
C LYS A 42 -16.69 -7.75 9.24
N PHE A 43 -17.30 -7.02 8.30
CA PHE A 43 -17.04 -5.60 8.08
C PHE A 43 -17.21 -4.74 9.34
N LYS A 44 -18.33 -4.90 10.06
CA LYS A 44 -18.58 -4.19 11.32
C LYS A 44 -17.55 -4.54 12.42
N HIS A 45 -17.03 -5.76 12.39
CA HIS A 45 -16.05 -6.21 13.37
C HIS A 45 -14.70 -5.50 13.21
N MET A 46 -14.25 -5.22 11.96
CA MET A 46 -13.04 -4.44 11.71
C MET A 46 -13.08 -3.09 12.43
N PHE A 47 -14.19 -2.37 12.31
CA PHE A 47 -14.37 -1.08 12.99
C PHE A 47 -14.47 -1.21 14.51
N SER A 48 -15.04 -2.31 15.03
CA SER A 48 -15.11 -2.53 16.47
C SER A 48 -13.73 -2.70 17.10
N LEU A 49 -12.79 -3.34 16.38
CA LEU A 49 -11.41 -3.53 16.84
C LEU A 49 -10.63 -2.21 16.86
N LEU A 50 -10.98 -1.25 16.01
CA LEU A 50 -10.32 0.04 16.00
C LEU A 50 -10.45 0.81 17.32
N LYS A 51 -11.58 0.65 18.03
CA LYS A 51 -11.85 1.33 19.31
C LYS A 51 -10.85 0.97 20.43
N GLY A 52 -10.24 -0.22 20.36
CA GLY A 52 -9.26 -0.69 21.36
C GLY A 52 -7.82 -0.69 20.84
N SER A 53 -7.61 -0.35 19.58
CA SER A 53 -6.36 -0.57 18.87
C SER A 53 -5.18 0.29 19.33
N SER A 54 -5.44 1.36 20.08
CA SER A 54 -4.38 2.21 20.68
C SER A 54 -3.78 1.62 21.96
N LYS A 55 -4.40 0.58 22.52
CA LYS A 55 -3.90 -0.10 23.72
C LYS A 55 -2.76 -1.05 23.35
N CYS A 56 -1.66 -0.99 24.06
CA CYS A 56 -0.53 -1.92 23.96
C CYS A 56 0.27 -1.94 25.25
N ASN A 57 1.20 -2.89 25.37
CA ASN A 57 2.17 -2.89 26.47
C ASN A 57 3.11 -1.69 26.39
N LYS A 58 3.62 -1.26 27.56
CA LYS A 58 4.56 -0.15 27.65
C LYS A 58 5.79 -0.43 26.79
N ASN A 59 6.12 0.46 25.87
CA ASN A 59 7.21 0.37 24.89
C ASN A 59 6.96 -0.46 23.62
N ASP A 60 5.80 -1.10 23.46
CA ASP A 60 5.42 -1.78 22.22
C ASP A 60 4.70 -0.84 21.24
N ILE A 61 4.58 -1.27 19.99
CA ILE A 61 3.80 -0.58 18.97
C ILE A 61 2.35 -1.08 19.06
N SER A 62 1.40 -0.15 19.15
CA SER A 62 -0.02 -0.50 19.20
C SER A 62 -0.54 -0.90 17.82
N SER A 63 -1.69 -1.60 17.80
CA SER A 63 -2.37 -1.93 16.54
C SER A 63 -2.74 -0.71 15.71
N PHE A 64 -3.08 0.41 16.37
CA PHE A 64 -3.38 1.67 15.70
C PHE A 64 -2.13 2.30 15.07
N GLN A 65 -1.00 2.30 15.78
CA GLN A 65 0.28 2.75 15.24
C GLN A 65 0.72 1.92 14.04
N ALA A 66 0.53 0.60 14.09
CA ALA A 66 0.80 -0.29 12.97
C ALA A 66 -0.16 -0.05 11.78
N LEU A 67 -1.44 0.25 12.03
CA LEU A 67 -2.37 0.67 10.98
C LEU A 67 -1.91 1.97 10.32
N CYS A 68 -1.58 2.99 11.13
CA CYS A 68 -1.08 4.26 10.62
C CYS A 68 0.24 4.10 9.86
N THR A 69 1.15 3.23 10.32
CA THR A 69 2.38 2.92 9.59
C THR A 69 2.09 2.22 8.25
N GLY A 70 1.13 1.29 8.23
CA GLY A 70 0.67 0.64 7.01
C GLY A 70 0.00 1.62 6.04
N LEU A 71 -0.83 2.52 6.54
CA LEU A 71 -1.42 3.60 5.74
C LEU A 71 -0.36 4.61 5.28
N CYS A 72 0.63 4.89 6.10
CA CYS A 72 1.76 5.76 5.77
C CYS A 72 2.50 5.29 4.51
N ALA A 73 2.74 3.99 4.38
CA ALA A 73 3.38 3.42 3.19
C ALA A 73 2.47 3.47 1.95
N ARG A 74 1.19 3.16 2.12
CA ARG A 74 0.21 3.07 1.03
C ARG A 74 -0.26 4.44 0.52
N VAL A 75 -0.64 5.34 1.45
CA VAL A 75 -1.22 6.65 1.12
C VAL A 75 -0.13 7.61 0.63
N GLY A 76 0.06 7.65 -0.66
CA GLY A 76 1.11 8.42 -1.31
C GLY A 76 0.77 8.78 -2.75
N THR A 77 1.76 8.66 -3.61
CA THR A 77 1.62 8.90 -5.06
C THR A 77 0.48 8.06 -5.67
N GLY A 78 0.25 6.82 -5.19
CA GLY A 78 -0.81 5.93 -5.69
C GLY A 78 -2.21 6.53 -5.60
N ASN A 79 -2.53 7.21 -4.50
CA ASN A 79 -3.87 7.75 -4.24
C ASN A 79 -4.19 9.01 -5.03
N LEU A 80 -3.21 9.84 -5.39
CA LEU A 80 -3.42 11.07 -6.11
C LEU A 80 -2.99 10.94 -7.58
N ALA A 81 -1.70 10.74 -7.83
CA ALA A 81 -1.19 10.61 -9.18
C ALA A 81 -1.57 9.27 -9.83
N GLY A 82 -1.58 8.16 -9.07
CA GLY A 82 -1.97 6.84 -9.57
C GLY A 82 -3.42 6.77 -10.02
N VAL A 83 -4.35 7.40 -9.30
CA VAL A 83 -5.76 7.51 -9.70
C VAL A 83 -5.89 8.34 -10.97
N ALA A 84 -5.17 9.47 -11.08
CA ALA A 84 -5.15 10.27 -12.29
C ALA A 84 -4.65 9.48 -13.51
N VAL A 85 -3.55 8.72 -13.35
CA VAL A 85 -3.03 7.81 -14.39
C VAL A 85 -4.05 6.71 -14.73
N ALA A 86 -4.75 6.15 -13.75
CA ALA A 86 -5.79 5.15 -14.01
C ALA A 86 -6.92 5.72 -14.88
N ILE A 87 -7.37 6.94 -14.59
CA ILE A 87 -8.43 7.62 -15.33
C ILE A 87 -7.96 8.00 -16.75
N SER A 88 -6.76 8.60 -16.89
CA SER A 88 -6.26 9.04 -18.21
C SER A 88 -5.98 7.86 -19.16
N LEU A 89 -5.51 6.71 -18.66
CA LEU A 89 -5.17 5.54 -19.48
C LEU A 89 -6.31 4.51 -19.59
N GLY A 90 -7.20 4.45 -18.62
CA GLY A 90 -8.25 3.43 -18.53
C GLY A 90 -9.67 4.00 -18.55
N GLY A 91 -9.83 5.32 -18.66
CA GLY A 91 -11.12 5.98 -18.55
C GLY A 91 -11.69 5.95 -17.12
N SER A 92 -12.87 6.53 -16.95
CA SER A 92 -13.62 6.53 -15.68
C SER A 92 -13.89 5.11 -15.15
N GLY A 93 -14.04 4.13 -16.05
CA GLY A 93 -14.25 2.71 -15.71
C GLY A 93 -13.11 2.05 -14.94
N ALA A 94 -11.88 2.59 -15.00
CA ALA A 94 -10.76 2.10 -14.20
C ALA A 94 -11.04 2.19 -12.69
N ILE A 95 -11.83 3.17 -12.25
CA ILE A 95 -12.21 3.35 -10.84
C ILE A 95 -13.05 2.18 -10.33
N PHE A 96 -13.98 1.67 -11.14
CA PHE A 96 -14.74 0.46 -10.79
C PHE A 96 -13.82 -0.73 -10.53
N TRP A 97 -12.82 -0.94 -11.37
CA TRP A 97 -11.87 -2.04 -11.22
C TRP A 97 -10.89 -1.84 -10.08
N MET A 98 -10.57 -0.58 -9.72
CA MET A 98 -9.87 -0.27 -8.47
C MET A 98 -10.70 -0.69 -7.25
N TRP A 99 -12.00 -0.45 -7.23
CA TRP A 99 -12.88 -0.91 -6.14
C TRP A 99 -12.94 -2.43 -6.06
N VAL A 100 -13.07 -3.11 -7.20
CA VAL A 100 -13.10 -4.59 -7.25
C VAL A 100 -11.82 -5.18 -6.66
N ILE A 101 -10.66 -4.72 -7.13
CA ILE A 101 -9.38 -5.24 -6.62
C ILE A 101 -9.14 -4.88 -5.16
N ALA A 102 -9.63 -3.73 -4.68
CA ALA A 102 -9.57 -3.38 -3.27
C ALA A 102 -10.42 -4.30 -2.39
N ILE A 103 -11.67 -4.58 -2.77
CA ILE A 103 -12.55 -5.51 -2.04
C ILE A 103 -11.93 -6.91 -1.98
N LEU A 104 -11.41 -7.41 -3.10
CA LEU A 104 -10.70 -8.69 -3.15
C LEU A 104 -9.39 -8.64 -2.33
N GLY A 105 -8.65 -7.55 -2.47
CA GLY A 105 -7.39 -7.30 -1.76
C GLY A 105 -7.55 -7.23 -0.23
N MET A 106 -8.72 -6.81 0.27
CA MET A 106 -8.98 -6.84 1.72
C MET A 106 -8.80 -8.23 2.31
N ALA A 107 -9.27 -9.30 1.64
CA ALA A 107 -9.09 -10.67 2.10
C ALA A 107 -7.63 -11.13 1.99
N THR A 108 -6.93 -10.71 0.95
CA THR A 108 -5.49 -10.97 0.77
C THR A 108 -4.66 -10.26 1.84
N GLY A 109 -4.94 -8.98 2.10
CA GLY A 109 -4.29 -8.18 3.15
C GLY A 109 -4.52 -8.74 4.56
N PHE A 110 -5.72 -9.28 4.82
CA PHE A 110 -6.01 -10.04 6.06
C PHE A 110 -5.09 -11.25 6.18
N ALA A 111 -4.99 -12.06 5.11
CA ALA A 111 -4.21 -13.28 5.09
C ALA A 111 -2.71 -13.03 5.32
N GLU A 112 -2.12 -12.10 4.57
CA GLU A 112 -0.70 -11.78 4.70
C GLU A 112 -0.36 -11.12 6.04
N SER A 113 -1.28 -10.33 6.61
CA SER A 113 -1.09 -9.69 7.91
C SER A 113 -1.11 -10.67 9.07
N ILE A 114 -1.94 -11.71 9.01
CA ILE A 114 -1.90 -12.84 9.95
C ILE A 114 -0.54 -13.51 9.91
N LEU A 115 -0.04 -13.84 8.73
CA LEU A 115 1.27 -14.50 8.59
C LEU A 115 2.41 -13.61 9.11
N GLY A 116 2.36 -12.30 8.84
CA GLY A 116 3.31 -11.35 9.40
C GLY A 116 3.34 -11.39 10.92
N GLN A 117 2.20 -11.55 11.58
CA GLN A 117 2.11 -11.67 13.04
C GLN A 117 2.55 -13.05 13.55
N VAL A 118 2.12 -14.13 12.91
CA VAL A 118 2.43 -15.51 13.34
C VAL A 118 3.93 -15.76 13.35
N TYR A 119 4.63 -15.31 12.30
CA TYR A 119 6.05 -15.56 12.10
C TYR A 119 6.95 -14.35 12.40
N LYS A 120 6.49 -13.42 13.23
CA LYS A 120 7.32 -12.31 13.69
C LYS A 120 8.42 -12.79 14.63
N ILE A 121 9.52 -12.04 14.65
CA ILE A 121 10.65 -12.26 15.53
C ILE A 121 10.90 -11.05 16.42
N ARG A 122 11.74 -11.19 17.45
CA ARG A 122 12.34 -10.05 18.14
C ARG A 122 13.74 -9.77 17.61
N ASP A 123 14.01 -8.52 17.28
CA ASP A 123 15.36 -8.10 16.89
C ASP A 123 16.25 -7.88 18.11
N SER A 124 17.52 -7.54 17.86
CA SER A 124 18.52 -7.25 18.90
C SER A 124 18.13 -6.09 19.84
N ASN A 125 17.20 -5.23 19.43
CA ASN A 125 16.70 -4.11 20.23
C ASN A 125 15.40 -4.48 20.99
N GLY A 126 14.92 -5.72 20.87
CA GLY A 126 13.68 -6.21 21.45
C GLY A 126 12.42 -5.75 20.70
N GLU A 127 12.55 -5.19 19.51
CA GLU A 127 11.43 -4.77 18.66
C GLU A 127 10.92 -5.94 17.81
N PHE A 128 9.60 -5.98 17.58
CA PHE A 128 9.02 -6.97 16.67
C PHE A 128 9.31 -6.63 15.22
N ARG A 129 9.75 -7.64 14.47
CA ARG A 129 9.96 -7.58 13.03
C ARG A 129 9.36 -8.80 12.35
N GLY A 130 8.96 -8.66 11.11
CA GLY A 130 8.39 -9.73 10.31
C GLY A 130 8.09 -9.25 8.89
N GLY A 131 7.35 -10.05 8.17
CA GLY A 131 6.98 -9.81 6.79
C GLY A 131 7.19 -11.07 5.94
N PRO A 132 7.02 -10.98 4.60
CA PRO A 132 7.06 -12.16 3.75
C PRO A 132 8.33 -12.98 3.84
N ALA A 133 9.49 -12.33 3.87
CA ALA A 133 10.75 -13.06 3.98
C ALA A 133 10.81 -13.93 5.24
N TYR A 134 10.22 -13.46 6.34
CA TYR A 134 10.17 -14.19 7.61
C TYR A 134 9.21 -15.37 7.54
N TYR A 135 7.96 -15.18 7.06
CA TYR A 135 7.04 -16.30 6.99
C TYR A 135 7.37 -17.30 5.85
N ILE A 136 8.09 -16.87 4.81
CA ILE A 136 8.66 -17.79 3.83
C ILE A 136 9.77 -18.64 4.47
N GLN A 137 10.68 -18.00 5.21
CA GLN A 137 11.78 -18.73 5.85
C GLN A 137 11.30 -19.67 6.96
N GLN A 138 10.44 -19.21 7.84
CA GLN A 138 9.97 -19.95 9.02
C GLN A 138 8.81 -20.89 8.69
N GLY A 139 7.83 -20.42 7.92
CA GLY A 139 6.61 -21.15 7.59
C GLY A 139 6.81 -22.17 6.48
N LEU A 140 7.54 -21.82 5.40
CA LEU A 140 7.83 -22.74 4.29
C LEU A 140 9.22 -23.41 4.40
N GLY A 141 10.07 -23.00 5.33
CA GLY A 141 11.41 -23.54 5.52
C GLY A 141 12.41 -23.18 4.41
N SER A 142 12.09 -22.23 3.53
CA SER A 142 12.91 -21.90 2.36
C SER A 142 13.64 -20.55 2.52
N ARG A 143 14.92 -20.60 2.91
CA ARG A 143 15.76 -19.41 2.99
C ARG A 143 16.04 -18.80 1.60
N ALA A 144 16.22 -19.62 0.57
CA ALA A 144 16.47 -19.11 -0.79
C ALA A 144 15.28 -18.29 -1.30
N PHE A 145 14.06 -18.79 -1.12
CA PHE A 145 12.83 -18.09 -1.51
C PHE A 145 12.62 -16.79 -0.70
N ALA A 146 12.96 -16.81 0.60
CA ALA A 146 12.94 -15.61 1.45
C ALA A 146 13.92 -14.52 0.95
N ILE A 147 15.14 -14.92 0.53
CA ILE A 147 16.13 -14.00 -0.04
C ILE A 147 15.64 -13.39 -1.35
N VAL A 148 14.98 -14.18 -2.22
CA VAL A 148 14.39 -13.67 -3.46
C VAL A 148 13.35 -12.61 -3.16
N PHE A 149 12.44 -12.86 -2.21
CA PHE A 149 11.47 -11.83 -1.81
C PHE A 149 12.15 -10.57 -1.25
N ALA A 150 13.12 -10.74 -0.36
CA ALA A 150 13.84 -9.61 0.23
C ALA A 150 14.57 -8.78 -0.83
N ALA A 151 15.17 -9.41 -1.84
CA ALA A 151 15.79 -8.70 -2.95
C ALA A 151 14.77 -7.89 -3.77
N CYS A 152 13.59 -8.48 -4.07
CA CYS A 152 12.50 -7.76 -4.72
C CYS A 152 11.99 -6.59 -3.87
N LEU A 153 11.89 -6.77 -2.55
CA LEU A 153 11.50 -5.73 -1.62
C LEU A 153 12.50 -4.57 -1.60
N PHE A 154 13.81 -4.85 -1.60
CA PHE A 154 14.84 -3.81 -1.70
C PHE A 154 14.74 -3.06 -3.02
N LEU A 155 14.50 -3.75 -4.13
CA LEU A 155 14.30 -3.11 -5.43
C LEU A 155 13.09 -2.15 -5.36
N GLY A 156 11.97 -2.57 -4.79
CA GLY A 156 10.76 -1.76 -4.61
C GLY A 156 10.92 -0.70 -3.53
N TYR A 157 10.73 -1.12 -2.29
CA TYR A 157 10.67 -0.23 -1.12
C TYR A 157 12.01 0.40 -0.76
N GLY A 158 13.10 -0.31 -1.03
CA GLY A 158 14.44 0.19 -0.77
C GLY A 158 14.91 1.25 -1.77
N PHE A 159 14.38 1.26 -2.99
CA PHE A 159 14.91 2.13 -4.05
C PHE A 159 13.83 2.77 -4.91
N THR A 160 13.04 2.01 -5.69
CA THR A 160 12.22 2.60 -6.76
C THR A 160 11.04 3.41 -6.23
N PHE A 161 10.39 2.96 -5.16
CA PHE A 161 9.23 3.67 -4.61
C PHE A 161 9.62 4.97 -3.93
N SER A 162 10.79 5.03 -3.27
CA SER A 162 11.28 6.29 -2.72
C SER A 162 11.59 7.32 -3.81
N ALA A 163 12.19 6.87 -4.91
CA ALA A 163 12.45 7.70 -6.07
C ALA A 163 11.14 8.23 -6.68
N MET A 164 10.14 7.36 -6.84
CA MET A 164 8.84 7.72 -7.40
C MET A 164 8.05 8.68 -6.51
N GLN A 165 8.02 8.45 -5.20
CA GLN A 165 7.37 9.37 -4.26
C GLN A 165 8.04 10.75 -4.31
N THR A 166 9.37 10.80 -4.31
CA THR A 166 10.13 12.06 -4.39
C THR A 166 9.89 12.77 -5.73
N ASN A 167 9.87 12.03 -6.84
CA ASN A 167 9.56 12.56 -8.17
C ASN A 167 8.21 13.28 -8.18
N THR A 168 7.17 12.62 -7.65
CA THR A 168 5.81 13.19 -7.63
C THR A 168 5.72 14.43 -6.73
N ILE A 169 6.40 14.44 -5.57
CA ILE A 169 6.44 15.64 -4.71
C ILE A 169 7.09 16.80 -5.46
N THR A 170 8.27 16.56 -6.04
CA THR A 170 9.04 17.62 -6.70
C THR A 170 8.36 18.15 -7.94
N ASP A 171 7.65 17.29 -8.71
CA ASP A 171 6.84 17.70 -9.84
C ASP A 171 5.65 18.56 -9.43
N ALA A 172 4.94 18.17 -8.36
CA ALA A 172 3.83 18.95 -7.82
C ALA A 172 4.27 20.33 -7.28
N LEU A 173 5.42 20.40 -6.60
CA LEU A 173 5.98 21.65 -6.11
C LEU A 173 6.48 22.54 -7.25
N ASN A 174 7.04 21.93 -8.29
CA ASN A 174 7.45 22.67 -9.49
C ASN A 174 6.22 23.29 -10.20
N TYR A 175 5.16 22.52 -10.37
CA TYR A 175 3.93 23.01 -11.02
C TYR A 175 3.22 24.08 -10.19
N ALA A 176 3.23 23.98 -8.85
CA ALA A 176 2.54 24.93 -7.97
C ALA A 176 3.32 26.21 -7.70
N PHE A 177 4.64 26.12 -7.57
CA PHE A 177 5.49 27.21 -7.03
C PHE A 177 6.69 27.53 -7.92
N GLU A 178 6.81 26.89 -9.08
CA GLU A 178 7.95 27.01 -10.02
C GLU A 178 9.32 26.68 -9.38
N ILE A 179 9.32 25.92 -8.26
CA ILE A 179 10.55 25.51 -7.58
C ILE A 179 11.24 24.42 -8.44
N PRO A 180 12.50 24.59 -8.83
CA PRO A 180 13.19 23.54 -9.57
C PRO A 180 13.25 22.22 -8.79
N THR A 181 12.96 21.10 -9.47
CA THR A 181 12.78 19.78 -8.85
C THR A 181 13.98 19.32 -8.04
N PHE A 182 15.20 19.65 -8.47
CA PHE A 182 16.42 19.31 -7.75
C PHE A 182 16.48 19.93 -6.34
N TYR A 183 16.16 21.22 -6.19
CA TYR A 183 16.23 21.89 -4.88
C TYR A 183 15.15 21.37 -3.92
N SER A 184 13.93 21.21 -4.39
CA SER A 184 12.87 20.60 -3.58
C SER A 184 13.23 19.14 -3.21
N GLY A 185 13.83 18.39 -4.14
CA GLY A 185 14.34 17.04 -3.91
C GLY A 185 15.39 16.97 -2.80
N VAL A 186 16.36 17.89 -2.79
CA VAL A 186 17.37 17.99 -1.72
C VAL A 186 16.70 18.24 -0.37
N VAL A 187 15.78 19.21 -0.29
CA VAL A 187 15.08 19.53 0.97
C VAL A 187 14.30 18.32 1.49
N ILE A 188 13.51 17.68 0.63
CA ILE A 188 12.71 16.49 1.00
C ILE A 188 13.62 15.34 1.46
N THR A 189 14.74 15.12 0.78
CA THR A 189 15.71 14.07 1.14
C THR A 189 16.35 14.33 2.51
N LEU A 190 16.73 15.56 2.82
CA LEU A 190 17.28 15.94 4.12
C LEU A 190 16.25 15.78 5.25
N LEU A 191 15.01 16.20 5.01
CA LEU A 191 13.92 16.02 5.97
C LEU A 191 13.62 14.53 6.23
N ALA A 192 13.54 13.71 5.17
CA ALA A 192 13.34 12.28 5.32
C ALA A 192 14.50 11.63 6.09
N GLY A 193 15.74 11.98 5.77
CA GLY A 193 16.92 11.51 6.50
C GLY A 193 16.85 11.78 8.00
N SER A 194 16.38 12.97 8.40
CA SER A 194 16.25 13.35 9.81
C SER A 194 15.27 12.47 10.61
N ILE A 195 14.17 12.01 9.97
CA ILE A 195 13.18 11.14 10.62
C ILE A 195 13.63 9.68 10.61
N ILE A 196 14.19 9.23 9.49
CA ILE A 196 14.67 7.86 9.29
C ILE A 196 15.72 7.47 10.32
N LEU A 197 16.62 8.38 10.65
CA LEU A 197 17.66 8.15 11.67
C LEU A 197 17.09 7.89 13.08
N GLY A 198 15.84 8.24 13.34
CA GLY A 198 15.14 7.95 14.60
C GLY A 198 14.61 6.51 14.74
N GLY A 199 14.73 5.68 13.69
CA GLY A 199 14.32 4.27 13.68
C GLY A 199 12.81 4.04 13.60
N PHE A 200 12.39 2.77 13.59
CA PHE A 200 11.01 2.35 13.33
C PHE A 200 9.99 2.97 14.31
N LYS A 201 10.32 3.09 15.60
CA LYS A 201 9.42 3.71 16.59
C LYS A 201 9.20 5.21 16.36
N ALA A 202 10.20 5.92 15.84
CA ALA A 202 10.05 7.32 15.48
C ALA A 202 9.12 7.45 14.28
N ILE A 203 9.27 6.58 13.29
CA ILE A 203 8.42 6.49 12.11
C ILE A 203 6.96 6.19 12.50
N ALA A 204 6.73 5.19 13.35
CA ALA A 204 5.38 4.84 13.81
C ALA A 204 4.70 5.99 14.57
N ARG A 205 5.42 6.72 15.42
CA ARG A 205 4.91 7.91 16.13
C ARG A 205 4.61 9.08 15.19
N PHE A 206 5.43 9.26 14.17
CA PHE A 206 5.18 10.25 13.13
C PHE A 206 3.92 9.91 12.34
N ALA A 207 3.79 8.65 11.86
CA ALA A 207 2.65 8.15 11.13
C ALA A 207 1.33 8.29 11.89
N GLU A 208 1.31 7.92 13.19
CA GLU A 208 0.14 8.02 14.07
C GLU A 208 -0.45 9.44 14.14
N ARG A 209 0.41 10.46 14.06
CA ARG A 209 -0.01 11.86 14.15
C ARG A 209 -0.41 12.45 12.80
N VAL A 210 0.35 12.15 11.77
CA VAL A 210 0.21 12.80 10.45
C VAL A 210 -0.89 12.15 9.62
N VAL A 211 -0.91 10.80 9.53
CA VAL A 211 -1.81 10.08 8.64
C VAL A 211 -3.30 10.34 8.89
N PRO A 212 -3.82 10.28 10.13
CA PRO A 212 -5.23 10.57 10.35
C PRO A 212 -5.63 12.00 9.98
N VAL A 213 -4.75 12.98 10.30
CA VAL A 213 -5.03 14.39 10.03
C VAL A 213 -5.08 14.66 8.51
N MET A 214 -4.06 14.20 7.77
CA MET A 214 -4.01 14.39 6.32
C MET A 214 -5.17 13.69 5.61
N GLY A 215 -5.49 12.45 6.04
CA GLY A 215 -6.59 11.69 5.46
C GLY A 215 -7.96 12.36 5.69
N ILE A 216 -8.23 12.81 6.93
CA ILE A 216 -9.49 13.51 7.26
C ILE A 216 -9.62 14.80 6.46
N VAL A 217 -8.58 15.64 6.39
CA VAL A 217 -8.62 16.89 5.64
C VAL A 217 -8.90 16.63 4.16
N PHE A 218 -8.23 15.65 3.56
CA PHE A 218 -8.44 15.30 2.15
C PHE A 218 -9.86 14.80 1.87
N VAL A 219 -10.39 13.91 2.73
CA VAL A 219 -11.78 13.42 2.64
C VAL A 219 -12.78 14.56 2.80
N LEU A 220 -12.58 15.47 3.75
CA LEU A 220 -13.48 16.61 3.95
C LEU A 220 -13.56 17.51 2.70
N VAL A 221 -12.42 17.80 2.07
CA VAL A 221 -12.41 18.58 0.82
C VAL A 221 -13.15 17.84 -0.29
N ALA A 222 -12.92 16.55 -0.46
CA ALA A 222 -13.64 15.76 -1.46
C ALA A 222 -15.16 15.70 -1.19
N VAL A 223 -15.57 15.58 0.07
CA VAL A 223 -16.99 15.64 0.47
C VAL A 223 -17.60 17.01 0.11
N VAL A 224 -16.92 18.11 0.39
CA VAL A 224 -17.39 19.46 0.02
C VAL A 224 -17.56 19.57 -1.49
N ILE A 225 -16.58 19.13 -2.30
CA ILE A 225 -16.66 19.11 -3.76
C ILE A 225 -17.87 18.28 -4.24
N THR A 226 -18.06 17.10 -3.64
CA THR A 226 -19.18 16.20 -3.95
C THR A 226 -20.53 16.89 -3.66
N LEU A 227 -20.65 17.59 -2.54
CA LEU A 227 -21.88 18.29 -2.16
C LEU A 227 -22.18 19.48 -3.07
N ILE A 228 -21.17 20.24 -3.48
CA ILE A 228 -21.32 21.35 -4.44
C ILE A 228 -21.78 20.83 -5.81
N ASN A 229 -21.27 19.67 -6.24
CA ASN A 229 -21.56 19.07 -7.54
C ASN A 229 -22.59 17.91 -7.44
N PHE A 230 -23.43 17.87 -6.40
CA PHE A 230 -24.30 16.73 -6.09
C PHE A 230 -25.19 16.30 -7.26
N THR A 231 -25.64 17.23 -8.08
CA THR A 231 -26.47 16.94 -9.26
C THR A 231 -25.75 16.15 -10.35
N GLN A 232 -24.42 16.24 -10.41
CA GLN A 232 -23.60 15.53 -11.40
C GLN A 232 -23.18 14.13 -10.92
N VAL A 233 -23.23 13.86 -9.61
CA VAL A 233 -22.79 12.59 -9.02
C VAL A 233 -23.49 11.36 -9.63
N PRO A 234 -24.82 11.35 -9.84
CA PRO A 234 -25.47 10.18 -10.47
C PRO A 234 -24.98 9.91 -11.89
N ALA A 235 -24.72 10.96 -12.68
CA ALA A 235 -24.19 10.85 -14.03
C ALA A 235 -22.76 10.30 -14.01
N MET A 236 -21.91 10.82 -13.13
CA MET A 236 -20.54 10.35 -12.91
C MET A 236 -20.51 8.85 -12.52
N LEU A 237 -21.33 8.42 -11.57
CA LEU A 237 -21.41 7.01 -11.17
C LEU A 237 -21.88 6.13 -12.33
N LYS A 238 -22.88 6.56 -13.09
CA LYS A 238 -23.34 5.87 -14.30
C LYS A 238 -22.20 5.74 -15.31
N ASP A 239 -21.44 6.80 -15.52
CA ASP A 239 -20.29 6.83 -16.42
C ASP A 239 -19.22 5.82 -15.99
N ILE A 240 -18.84 5.79 -14.71
CA ILE A 240 -17.91 4.79 -14.14
C ILE A 240 -18.37 3.36 -14.47
N PHE A 241 -19.66 3.06 -14.27
CA PHE A 241 -20.20 1.72 -14.53
C PHE A 241 -20.21 1.38 -16.01
N LEU A 242 -20.70 2.27 -16.88
CA LEU A 242 -20.80 2.00 -18.31
C LEU A 242 -19.42 1.88 -18.95
N SER A 243 -18.47 2.74 -18.57
CA SER A 243 -17.08 2.70 -19.04
C SER A 243 -16.36 1.43 -18.57
N ALA A 244 -16.60 0.97 -17.34
CA ALA A 244 -15.97 -0.24 -16.79
C ALA A 244 -16.24 -1.51 -17.62
N PHE A 245 -17.39 -1.56 -18.32
CA PHE A 245 -17.81 -2.68 -19.15
C PHE A 245 -17.80 -2.37 -20.66
N GLY A 246 -17.21 -1.22 -21.05
CA GLY A 246 -17.11 -0.83 -22.47
C GLY A 246 -18.46 -0.57 -23.14
N LEU A 247 -19.47 -0.16 -22.37
CA LEU A 247 -20.84 0.01 -22.86
C LEU A 247 -21.12 1.41 -23.47
N GLN A 248 -20.18 2.36 -23.30
CA GLN A 248 -20.34 3.73 -23.80
C GLN A 248 -19.66 3.98 -25.14
N GLU A 249 -18.44 3.46 -25.36
CA GLU A 249 -17.65 3.72 -26.56
C GLU A 249 -16.76 2.52 -26.92
N ALA A 250 -16.50 2.37 -28.22
CA ALA A 250 -15.44 1.57 -28.83
C ALA A 250 -15.17 0.13 -28.35
N GLY A 251 -16.02 -0.51 -27.57
CA GLY A 251 -16.01 -1.96 -27.39
C GLY A 251 -14.90 -2.52 -26.47
N ALA A 252 -14.46 -3.74 -26.76
CA ALA A 252 -13.58 -4.57 -25.92
C ALA A 252 -12.23 -3.93 -25.55
N GLY A 253 -11.70 -3.03 -26.38
CA GLY A 253 -10.43 -2.35 -26.11
C GLY A 253 -10.49 -1.40 -24.91
N ALA A 254 -11.55 -0.60 -24.80
CA ALA A 254 -11.75 0.32 -23.68
C ALA A 254 -11.96 -0.44 -22.36
N MET A 255 -12.76 -1.51 -22.39
CA MET A 255 -12.94 -2.39 -21.23
C MET A 255 -11.61 -3.01 -20.78
N GLY A 256 -10.77 -3.51 -21.70
CA GLY A 256 -9.46 -4.08 -21.38
C GLY A 256 -8.53 -3.05 -20.74
N ALA A 257 -8.52 -1.81 -21.23
CA ALA A 257 -7.75 -0.71 -20.64
C ALA A 257 -8.25 -0.35 -19.24
N ALA A 258 -9.56 -0.27 -19.02
CA ALA A 258 -10.15 -0.02 -17.70
C ALA A 258 -9.78 -1.10 -16.69
N ILE A 259 -9.91 -2.39 -17.05
CA ILE A 259 -9.52 -3.53 -16.20
C ILE A 259 -8.03 -3.44 -15.84
N LYS A 260 -7.16 -3.32 -16.85
CA LYS A 260 -5.72 -3.30 -16.67
C LYS A 260 -5.30 -2.16 -15.74
N ASN A 261 -5.64 -0.92 -16.11
CA ASN A 261 -5.19 0.25 -15.37
C ASN A 261 -5.85 0.31 -13.98
N GLY A 262 -7.13 -0.08 -13.85
CA GLY A 262 -7.81 -0.14 -12.57
C GLY A 262 -7.17 -1.14 -11.61
N ILE A 263 -6.86 -2.36 -12.04
CA ILE A 263 -6.21 -3.38 -11.21
C ILE A 263 -4.77 -2.98 -10.89
N GLN A 264 -4.01 -2.52 -11.87
CA GLN A 264 -2.60 -2.13 -11.68
C GLN A 264 -2.47 -0.97 -10.70
N ARG A 265 -3.22 0.12 -10.89
CA ARG A 265 -3.17 1.29 -10.01
C ARG A 265 -3.86 1.05 -8.67
N GLY A 266 -4.88 0.19 -8.63
CA GLY A 266 -5.51 -0.28 -7.40
C GLY A 266 -4.54 -1.06 -6.52
N LEU A 267 -3.78 -2.02 -7.08
CA LEU A 267 -2.73 -2.71 -6.34
C LEU A 267 -1.64 -1.75 -5.86
N TYR A 268 -1.23 -0.83 -6.73
CA TYR A 268 -0.20 0.16 -6.39
C TYR A 268 -0.63 1.03 -5.20
N SER A 269 -1.92 1.34 -5.09
CA SER A 269 -2.47 2.09 -3.97
C SER A 269 -2.53 1.25 -2.69
N ASN A 270 -3.25 0.12 -2.70
CA ASN A 270 -3.54 -0.63 -1.48
C ASN A 270 -2.48 -1.67 -1.07
N GLU A 271 -1.59 -2.02 -1.97
CA GLU A 271 -0.46 -2.96 -1.77
C GLU A 271 -0.87 -4.37 -1.29
N ALA A 272 -2.16 -4.72 -1.33
CA ALA A 272 -2.65 -6.00 -0.84
C ALA A 272 -2.19 -7.16 -1.73
N GLY A 273 -1.40 -8.07 -1.17
CA GLY A 273 -0.75 -9.16 -1.88
C GLY A 273 0.67 -8.82 -2.35
N ALA A 274 1.12 -7.58 -2.25
CA ALA A 274 2.50 -7.21 -2.55
C ALA A 274 3.50 -7.63 -1.44
N GLY A 275 2.99 -7.84 -0.22
CA GLY A 275 3.82 -8.27 0.90
C GLY A 275 4.49 -7.15 1.69
N SER A 276 4.08 -5.91 1.52
CA SER A 276 4.54 -4.76 2.30
C SER A 276 3.86 -4.67 3.66
N VAL A 277 2.54 -4.77 3.65
CA VAL A 277 1.65 -4.65 4.81
C VAL A 277 2.03 -5.54 5.98
N PRO A 278 2.47 -6.81 5.76
CA PRO A 278 2.91 -7.68 6.84
C PRO A 278 4.03 -7.12 7.71
N HIS A 279 4.86 -6.20 7.20
CA HIS A 279 5.92 -5.55 7.99
C HIS A 279 5.32 -4.64 9.07
N ALA A 280 4.35 -3.81 8.71
CA ALA A 280 3.62 -3.00 9.69
C ALA A 280 2.81 -3.88 10.65
N SER A 281 2.11 -4.90 10.13
CA SER A 281 1.38 -5.85 10.95
C SER A 281 2.27 -6.50 12.00
N ALA A 282 3.44 -7.04 11.59
CA ALA A 282 4.36 -7.75 12.47
C ALA A 282 4.90 -6.90 13.63
N SER A 283 5.07 -5.60 13.42
CA SER A 283 5.63 -4.69 14.43
C SER A 283 4.72 -4.48 15.65
N ALA A 284 3.43 -4.83 15.54
CA ALA A 284 2.45 -4.57 16.57
C ALA A 284 2.39 -5.66 17.66
N SER A 285 2.03 -5.21 18.88
CA SER A 285 1.49 -6.03 19.96
C SER A 285 -0.04 -5.87 19.97
N PRO A 286 -0.80 -6.75 19.30
CA PRO A 286 -2.24 -6.58 19.13
C PRO A 286 -3.00 -6.84 20.42
N MET A 287 -4.11 -6.11 20.59
CA MET A 287 -5.11 -6.34 21.64
C MET A 287 -6.49 -6.44 21.00
N PRO A 288 -7.19 -7.57 21.09
CA PRO A 288 -6.81 -8.86 21.71
C PRO A 288 -5.50 -9.45 21.19
N ASN A 289 -4.80 -10.20 22.08
CA ASN A 289 -3.48 -10.75 21.78
C ASN A 289 -3.54 -11.96 20.81
N HIS A 290 -3.93 -11.67 19.57
CA HIS A 290 -4.15 -12.69 18.54
C HIS A 290 -3.77 -12.16 17.15
N PRO A 291 -3.09 -12.95 16.29
CA PRO A 291 -2.67 -12.54 14.95
C PRO A 291 -3.80 -12.03 14.06
N ALA A 292 -4.99 -12.63 14.15
CA ALA A 292 -6.15 -12.21 13.37
C ALA A 292 -6.62 -10.79 13.70
N THR A 293 -6.33 -10.26 14.90
CA THR A 293 -6.61 -8.86 15.26
C THR A 293 -5.92 -7.90 14.28
N GLN A 294 -4.64 -8.14 13.99
CA GLN A 294 -3.93 -7.35 13.00
C GLN A 294 -4.41 -7.61 11.56
N GLY A 295 -4.81 -8.85 11.25
CA GLY A 295 -5.46 -9.15 9.98
C GLY A 295 -6.66 -8.22 9.72
N TYR A 296 -7.58 -8.11 10.68
CA TYR A 296 -8.74 -7.22 10.57
C TYR A 296 -8.37 -5.73 10.49
N ILE A 297 -7.40 -5.29 11.28
CA ILE A 297 -6.96 -3.89 11.31
C ILE A 297 -6.30 -3.50 9.98
N GLN A 298 -5.45 -4.34 9.42
CA GLN A 298 -4.79 -4.06 8.14
C GLN A 298 -5.74 -4.19 6.95
N MET A 299 -6.74 -5.07 7.04
CA MET A 299 -7.84 -5.15 6.07
C MET A 299 -8.63 -3.83 6.01
N LEU A 300 -8.87 -3.18 7.15
CA LEU A 300 -9.47 -1.86 7.23
C LEU A 300 -8.57 -0.79 6.57
N GLY A 301 -7.25 -0.96 6.66
CA GLY A 301 -6.30 -0.10 5.95
C GLY A 301 -6.49 -0.12 4.43
N VAL A 302 -6.70 -1.31 3.83
CA VAL A 302 -7.00 -1.45 2.38
C VAL A 302 -8.30 -0.71 2.01
N PHE A 303 -9.33 -0.82 2.87
CA PHE A 303 -10.60 -0.12 2.68
C PHE A 303 -10.40 1.40 2.69
N PHE A 304 -9.75 1.95 3.70
CA PHE A 304 -9.52 3.40 3.78
C PHE A 304 -8.67 3.91 2.64
N ASP A 305 -7.64 3.20 2.27
CA ASP A 305 -6.74 3.62 1.20
C ASP A 305 -7.46 3.73 -0.15
N THR A 306 -8.03 2.65 -0.63
CA THR A 306 -8.55 2.61 -2.00
C THR A 306 -10.03 2.96 -2.09
N ILE A 307 -10.89 2.38 -1.23
CA ILE A 307 -12.32 2.65 -1.30
C ILE A 307 -12.64 4.09 -0.86
N VAL A 308 -11.89 4.64 0.13
CA VAL A 308 -12.15 6.01 0.58
C VAL A 308 -11.25 7.00 -0.15
N LEU A 309 -9.92 6.95 0.03
CA LEU A 309 -9.03 8.01 -0.45
C LEU A 309 -8.92 8.06 -1.98
N CYS A 310 -8.78 6.90 -2.67
CA CYS A 310 -8.75 6.92 -4.13
C CYS A 310 -10.09 7.36 -4.74
N SER A 311 -11.23 7.02 -4.10
CA SER A 311 -12.53 7.52 -4.53
C SER A 311 -12.66 9.03 -4.36
N CYS A 312 -12.06 9.60 -3.31
CA CYS A 312 -12.00 11.07 -3.17
C CYS A 312 -11.27 11.72 -4.35
N THR A 313 -10.11 11.19 -4.74
CA THR A 313 -9.36 11.69 -5.91
C THR A 313 -10.15 11.49 -7.21
N ALA A 314 -10.78 10.32 -7.38
CA ALA A 314 -11.61 10.05 -8.55
C ALA A 314 -12.76 11.04 -8.68
N VAL A 315 -13.48 11.33 -7.59
CA VAL A 315 -14.54 12.34 -7.55
C VAL A 315 -14.02 13.73 -7.91
N ILE A 316 -12.88 14.12 -7.36
CA ILE A 316 -12.25 15.41 -7.68
C ILE A 316 -11.95 15.54 -9.17
N ILE A 317 -11.41 14.49 -9.79
CA ILE A 317 -11.05 14.50 -11.22
C ILE A 317 -12.31 14.40 -12.11
N LEU A 318 -13.22 13.49 -11.83
CA LEU A 318 -14.35 13.21 -12.68
C LEU A 318 -15.50 14.23 -12.61
N LEU A 319 -15.54 15.05 -11.55
CA LEU A 319 -16.46 16.19 -11.44
C LEU A 319 -15.82 17.52 -11.88
N ALA A 320 -14.55 17.51 -12.30
CA ALA A 320 -13.86 18.71 -12.78
C ALA A 320 -14.09 18.91 -14.27
N ASP A 321 -14.10 20.16 -14.70
CA ASP A 321 -14.07 20.54 -16.12
C ASP A 321 -12.63 20.58 -16.61
N VAL A 322 -12.04 19.40 -16.84
CA VAL A 322 -10.67 19.22 -17.31
C VAL A 322 -10.59 18.15 -18.38
N ASP A 323 -9.69 18.33 -19.34
CA ASP A 323 -9.42 17.33 -20.35
C ASP A 323 -8.57 16.19 -19.74
N ILE A 324 -9.21 15.03 -19.50
CA ILE A 324 -8.57 13.83 -18.96
C ILE A 324 -7.74 13.06 -20.00
N SER A 325 -7.92 13.36 -21.29
CA SER A 325 -7.16 12.75 -22.40
C SER A 325 -6.01 13.64 -22.89
N GLY A 326 -5.80 14.79 -22.24
CA GLY A 326 -4.81 15.80 -22.60
C GLY A 326 -3.37 15.46 -22.23
N GLU A 327 -2.48 16.44 -22.42
CA GLU A 327 -1.05 16.30 -22.13
C GLU A 327 -0.69 16.24 -20.64
N MET A 328 -1.67 16.52 -19.74
CA MET A 328 -1.43 16.50 -18.29
C MET A 328 -1.52 15.09 -17.74
N GLU A 329 -0.43 14.63 -17.14
CA GLU A 329 -0.32 13.29 -16.57
C GLU A 329 -0.05 13.32 -15.05
N GLY A 330 -0.41 12.23 -14.39
CA GLY A 330 -0.08 12.01 -12.99
C GLY A 330 -0.62 13.09 -12.05
N ILE A 331 0.25 13.65 -11.21
CA ILE A 331 -0.16 14.61 -10.18
C ILE A 331 -0.65 15.94 -10.75
N ARG A 332 -0.16 16.36 -11.90
CA ARG A 332 -0.57 17.61 -12.55
C ARG A 332 -2.04 17.58 -12.98
N LEU A 333 -2.53 16.42 -13.43
CA LEU A 333 -3.96 16.25 -13.73
C LEU A 333 -4.82 16.46 -12.46
N THR A 334 -4.40 15.90 -11.32
CA THR A 334 -5.09 16.09 -10.05
C THR A 334 -5.04 17.56 -9.59
N GLN A 335 -3.91 18.25 -9.79
CA GLN A 335 -3.78 19.68 -9.49
C GLN A 335 -4.69 20.55 -10.38
N SER A 336 -4.73 20.26 -11.67
CA SER A 336 -5.62 20.95 -12.62
C SER A 336 -7.09 20.72 -12.28
N ALA A 337 -7.48 19.48 -11.97
CA ALA A 337 -8.83 19.14 -11.55
C ALA A 337 -9.23 19.88 -10.26
N MET A 338 -8.35 19.94 -9.28
CA MET A 338 -8.63 20.68 -8.06
C MET A 338 -8.72 22.20 -8.29
N THR A 339 -7.97 22.73 -9.26
CA THR A 339 -8.04 24.13 -9.67
C THR A 339 -9.41 24.50 -10.26
N SER A 340 -10.03 23.60 -11.02
CA SER A 340 -11.40 23.75 -11.51
C SER A 340 -12.41 23.95 -10.37
N HIS A 341 -12.19 23.30 -9.21
CA HIS A 341 -13.08 23.42 -8.05
C HIS A 341 -12.75 24.57 -7.10
N LEU A 342 -11.46 24.85 -6.85
CA LEU A 342 -10.98 25.77 -5.81
C LEU A 342 -10.13 26.93 -6.35
N ALA A 343 -10.19 27.18 -7.66
CA ALA A 343 -9.33 28.15 -8.35
C ALA A 343 -7.84 27.94 -7.97
N GLN A 344 -7.03 28.99 -7.92
CA GLN A 344 -5.60 28.91 -7.62
C GLN A 344 -5.28 28.17 -6.29
N GLY A 345 -6.18 28.20 -5.31
CA GLY A 345 -6.03 27.45 -4.04
C GLY A 345 -5.93 25.93 -4.24
N GLY A 346 -6.53 25.40 -5.31
CA GLY A 346 -6.53 23.98 -5.63
C GLY A 346 -5.15 23.43 -5.92
N VAL A 347 -4.34 24.15 -6.70
CA VAL A 347 -2.94 23.75 -6.99
C VAL A 347 -2.12 23.61 -5.72
N TYR A 348 -2.22 24.62 -4.84
CA TYR A 348 -1.46 24.63 -3.57
C TYR A 348 -1.92 23.57 -2.60
N PHE A 349 -3.24 23.32 -2.54
CA PHE A 349 -3.79 22.25 -1.70
C PHE A 349 -3.26 20.87 -2.12
N VAL A 350 -3.30 20.55 -3.43
CA VAL A 350 -2.80 19.25 -3.92
C VAL A 350 -1.28 19.13 -3.73
N ALA A 351 -0.52 20.22 -3.96
CA ALA A 351 0.91 20.21 -3.71
C ALA A 351 1.25 19.94 -2.23
N ALA A 352 0.51 20.54 -1.31
CA ALA A 352 0.66 20.26 0.12
C ALA A 352 0.21 18.84 0.48
N ALA A 353 -0.92 18.37 -0.04
CA ALA A 353 -1.46 17.03 0.21
C ALA A 353 -0.49 15.94 -0.29
N ILE A 354 -0.01 16.04 -1.54
CA ILE A 354 0.92 15.03 -2.09
C ILE A 354 2.27 15.08 -1.38
N THR A 355 2.74 16.26 -0.98
CA THR A 355 3.97 16.38 -0.21
C THR A 355 3.85 15.62 1.12
N LEU A 356 2.75 15.78 1.86
CA LEU A 356 2.53 15.03 3.10
C LEU A 356 2.36 13.53 2.84
N PHE A 357 1.51 13.15 1.89
CA PHE A 357 1.19 11.74 1.57
C PHE A 357 2.44 10.99 1.11
N ALA A 358 3.11 11.48 0.07
CA ALA A 358 4.28 10.83 -0.48
C ALA A 358 5.49 10.89 0.47
N PHE A 359 5.65 11.95 1.26
CA PHE A 359 6.69 12.04 2.26
C PHE A 359 6.52 10.99 3.38
N THR A 360 5.27 10.78 3.85
CA THR A 360 5.02 9.72 4.83
C THR A 360 5.36 8.35 4.25
N SER A 361 5.04 8.09 2.96
CA SER A 361 5.38 6.83 2.28
C SER A 361 6.89 6.63 2.19
N VAL A 362 7.66 7.66 1.84
CA VAL A 362 9.12 7.59 1.82
C VAL A 362 9.66 7.12 3.18
N VAL A 363 9.17 7.70 4.26
CA VAL A 363 9.66 7.36 5.60
C VAL A 363 9.29 5.92 5.99
N ALA A 364 8.08 5.45 5.67
CA ALA A 364 7.64 4.09 5.97
C ALA A 364 8.34 3.03 5.09
N ASN A 365 8.55 3.33 3.81
CA ASN A 365 9.20 2.44 2.86
C ASN A 365 10.63 2.10 3.28
N TYR A 366 11.37 3.08 3.82
CA TYR A 366 12.69 2.83 4.39
C TYR A 366 12.64 1.75 5.47
N ALA A 367 11.69 1.84 6.39
CA ALA A 367 11.57 0.91 7.51
C ALA A 367 11.25 -0.52 7.07
N TYR A 368 10.44 -0.69 6.01
CA TYR A 368 10.10 -2.02 5.48
C TYR A 368 11.33 -2.71 4.89
N ALA A 369 12.11 -2.02 4.09
CA ALA A 369 13.32 -2.59 3.52
C ALA A 369 14.40 -2.78 4.59
N GLU A 370 14.59 -1.82 5.51
CA GLU A 370 15.54 -1.92 6.63
C GLU A 370 15.28 -3.16 7.47
N SER A 371 14.01 -3.54 7.69
CA SER A 371 13.66 -4.74 8.46
C SER A 371 14.22 -6.04 7.87
N ASN A 372 14.55 -6.07 6.58
CA ASN A 372 15.09 -7.23 5.87
C ASN A 372 16.63 -7.27 5.82
N LEU A 373 17.34 -6.24 6.31
CA LEU A 373 18.81 -6.24 6.37
C LEU A 373 19.37 -7.41 7.19
N HIS A 374 18.62 -7.87 8.19
CA HIS A 374 18.98 -9.01 9.02
C HIS A 374 19.19 -10.30 8.18
N LEU A 375 18.37 -10.53 7.17
CA LEU A 375 18.49 -11.71 6.28
C LEU A 375 19.83 -11.74 5.52
N PHE A 376 20.38 -10.58 5.25
CA PHE A 376 21.68 -10.41 4.57
C PHE A 376 22.84 -10.22 5.55
N LYS A 377 22.59 -10.29 6.86
CA LYS A 377 23.57 -9.99 7.93
C LYS A 377 24.17 -8.57 7.82
N LEU A 378 23.36 -7.64 7.32
CA LEU A 378 23.71 -6.22 7.16
C LEU A 378 23.00 -5.32 8.17
N ASP A 379 22.45 -5.88 9.24
CA ASP A 379 21.75 -5.16 10.33
C ASP A 379 22.70 -4.49 11.33
N ASN A 380 23.97 -4.38 10.99
CA ASN A 380 24.98 -3.64 11.75
C ASN A 380 25.01 -2.15 11.35
N LYS A 381 25.72 -1.32 12.14
CA LYS A 381 25.82 0.14 11.91
C LYS A 381 26.32 0.50 10.50
N VAL A 382 27.28 -0.26 9.97
CA VAL A 382 27.86 0.00 8.65
C VAL A 382 26.87 -0.34 7.55
N GLY A 383 26.25 -1.52 7.61
CA GLY A 383 25.24 -1.95 6.61
C GLY A 383 24.03 -1.03 6.58
N ARG A 384 23.51 -0.65 7.75
CA ARG A 384 22.42 0.36 7.83
C ARG A 384 22.86 1.71 7.26
N GLY A 385 24.08 2.17 7.55
CA GLY A 385 24.62 3.42 7.00
C GLY A 385 24.72 3.39 5.47
N ILE A 386 25.25 2.31 4.90
CA ILE A 386 25.32 2.12 3.44
C ILE A 386 23.92 2.11 2.83
N TYR A 387 22.98 1.36 3.42
CA TYR A 387 21.59 1.30 2.95
C TYR A 387 20.94 2.68 3.00
N THR A 388 21.09 3.43 4.10
CA THR A 388 20.55 4.79 4.23
C THR A 388 21.10 5.71 3.14
N LEU A 389 22.40 5.66 2.88
CA LEU A 389 23.03 6.47 1.84
C LEU A 389 22.47 6.15 0.45
N LEU A 390 22.37 4.86 0.12
CA LEU A 390 21.78 4.42 -1.15
C LEU A 390 20.32 4.84 -1.28
N TYR A 391 19.53 4.70 -0.20
CA TYR A 391 18.14 5.11 -0.15
C TYR A 391 17.97 6.61 -0.44
N LEU A 392 18.71 7.46 0.26
CA LEU A 392 18.67 8.91 0.06
C LEU A 392 19.19 9.31 -1.33
N SER A 393 20.18 8.60 -1.88
CA SER A 393 20.65 8.82 -3.26
C SER A 393 19.57 8.51 -4.29
N MET A 394 18.77 7.47 -4.07
CA MET A 394 17.66 7.13 -4.97
C MET A 394 16.53 8.18 -4.91
N MET A 395 16.29 8.81 -3.76
CA MET A 395 15.38 9.95 -3.68
C MET A 395 15.86 11.13 -4.53
N LEU A 396 17.16 11.48 -4.44
CA LEU A 396 17.74 12.56 -5.25
C LEU A 396 17.70 12.25 -6.76
N TRP A 397 17.95 10.98 -7.12
CA TRP A 397 17.80 10.55 -8.52
C TRP A 397 16.34 10.70 -8.96
N GLY A 398 15.38 10.28 -8.15
CA GLY A 398 13.94 10.39 -8.43
C GLY A 398 13.50 11.83 -8.70
N ALA A 399 14.03 12.82 -7.96
CA ALA A 399 13.74 14.23 -8.17
C ALA A 399 14.15 14.73 -9.57
N SER A 400 15.10 14.06 -10.23
CA SER A 400 15.64 14.43 -11.57
C SER A 400 15.18 13.48 -12.68
N ALA A 401 14.60 12.34 -12.34
CA ALA A 401 14.15 11.33 -13.29
C ALA A 401 12.83 11.73 -13.97
N THR A 402 12.55 11.15 -15.14
CA THR A 402 11.26 11.33 -15.80
C THR A 402 10.15 10.51 -15.12
N LEU A 403 8.92 11.00 -15.20
CA LEU A 403 7.74 10.30 -14.67
C LEU A 403 7.67 8.85 -15.17
N LYS A 404 7.90 8.65 -16.47
CA LYS A 404 7.87 7.31 -17.08
C LYS A 404 8.93 6.37 -16.48
N GLN A 405 10.16 6.84 -16.27
CA GLN A 405 11.23 6.01 -15.71
C GLN A 405 10.90 5.51 -14.31
N VAL A 406 10.41 6.38 -13.43
CA VAL A 406 10.09 6.00 -12.05
C VAL A 406 8.89 5.06 -11.98
N TRP A 407 7.86 5.26 -12.84
CA TRP A 407 6.69 4.37 -12.88
C TRP A 407 7.04 3.01 -13.47
N ASP A 408 7.77 2.95 -14.57
CA ASP A 408 8.16 1.68 -15.21
C ASP A 408 8.97 0.79 -14.24
N LEU A 409 9.88 1.38 -13.46
CA LEU A 409 10.66 0.66 -12.46
C LEU A 409 9.82 0.24 -11.25
N ALA A 410 8.93 1.10 -10.79
CA ALA A 410 8.03 0.82 -9.69
C ALA A 410 7.07 -0.34 -10.02
N ASP A 411 6.53 -0.36 -11.23
CA ASP A 411 5.64 -1.42 -11.72
C ASP A 411 6.35 -2.79 -11.78
N ILE A 412 7.62 -2.84 -12.20
CA ILE A 412 8.43 -4.07 -12.17
C ILE A 412 8.65 -4.54 -10.74
N ALA A 413 9.10 -3.66 -9.87
CA ALA A 413 9.43 -4.00 -8.50
C ALA A 413 8.19 -4.53 -7.75
N LEU A 414 7.07 -3.81 -7.86
CA LEU A 414 5.79 -4.21 -7.28
C LEU A 414 5.34 -5.57 -7.83
N GLY A 415 5.46 -5.76 -9.14
CA GLY A 415 5.05 -7.00 -9.78
C GLY A 415 5.85 -8.21 -9.32
N LEU A 416 7.17 -8.08 -9.27
CA LEU A 416 8.04 -9.17 -8.80
C LEU A 416 7.77 -9.53 -7.34
N MET A 417 7.63 -8.54 -6.46
CA MET A 417 7.26 -8.75 -5.07
C MET A 417 5.92 -9.50 -4.95
N THR A 418 4.92 -9.06 -5.70
CA THR A 418 3.57 -9.62 -5.67
C THR A 418 3.57 -11.09 -6.09
N VAL A 419 4.26 -11.45 -7.18
CA VAL A 419 4.35 -12.86 -7.63
C VAL A 419 4.92 -13.74 -6.51
N VAL A 420 6.04 -13.34 -5.94
CA VAL A 420 6.72 -14.12 -4.87
C VAL A 420 5.82 -14.22 -3.64
N ASN A 421 5.23 -13.11 -3.22
CA ASN A 421 4.39 -13.08 -2.02
C ASN A 421 3.10 -13.89 -2.18
N VAL A 422 2.39 -13.75 -3.30
CA VAL A 422 1.13 -14.47 -3.53
C VAL A 422 1.37 -15.98 -3.53
N ILE A 423 2.45 -16.48 -4.14
CA ILE A 423 2.82 -17.90 -4.06
C ILE A 423 2.99 -18.31 -2.59
N ALA A 424 3.71 -17.53 -1.80
CA ALA A 424 3.97 -17.85 -0.40
C ALA A 424 2.67 -17.89 0.45
N ILE A 425 1.79 -16.91 0.32
CA ILE A 425 0.55 -16.88 1.11
C ILE A 425 -0.44 -17.97 0.70
N ILE A 426 -0.48 -18.36 -0.58
CA ILE A 426 -1.27 -19.50 -1.05
C ILE A 426 -0.76 -20.79 -0.41
N LEU A 427 0.55 -21.03 -0.40
CA LEU A 427 1.15 -22.22 0.23
C LEU A 427 0.92 -22.25 1.75
N LEU A 428 0.83 -21.08 2.39
CA LEU A 428 0.57 -20.94 3.84
C LEU A 428 -0.92 -20.83 4.18
N THR A 429 -1.83 -21.04 3.22
CA THR A 429 -3.30 -21.03 3.45
C THR A 429 -3.73 -21.89 4.64
N PRO A 430 -3.20 -23.12 4.87
CA PRO A 430 -3.60 -23.92 6.04
C PRO A 430 -3.36 -23.21 7.37
N THR A 431 -2.22 -22.53 7.53
CA THR A 431 -1.91 -21.73 8.72
C THR A 431 -2.91 -20.57 8.88
N ILE A 432 -3.17 -19.81 7.80
CA ILE A 432 -4.12 -18.69 7.83
C ILE A 432 -5.50 -19.15 8.29
N LEU A 433 -6.00 -20.25 7.73
CA LEU A 433 -7.31 -20.80 8.10
C LEU A 433 -7.36 -21.30 9.54
N SER A 434 -6.31 -22.02 10.01
CA SER A 434 -6.24 -22.51 11.38
C SER A 434 -6.29 -21.35 12.39
N VAL A 435 -5.49 -20.30 12.16
CA VAL A 435 -5.45 -19.11 13.03
C VAL A 435 -6.77 -18.34 12.99
N THR A 436 -7.38 -18.19 11.81
CA THR A 436 -8.66 -17.51 11.67
C THR A 436 -9.78 -18.27 12.37
N ASN A 437 -9.82 -19.60 12.23
CA ASN A 437 -10.82 -20.45 12.88
C ASN A 437 -10.67 -20.43 14.41
N ASP A 438 -9.45 -20.44 14.93
CA ASP A 438 -9.18 -20.32 16.36
C ASP A 438 -9.74 -19.01 16.92
N TYR A 439 -9.45 -17.89 16.25
CA TYR A 439 -9.99 -16.58 16.61
C TYR A 439 -11.52 -16.56 16.69
N HIS A 440 -12.19 -17.10 15.67
CA HIS A 440 -13.65 -17.12 15.62
C HIS A 440 -14.22 -18.07 16.68
N ALA A 441 -13.61 -19.26 16.87
CA ALA A 441 -14.08 -20.22 17.87
C ALA A 441 -14.03 -19.68 19.30
N GLN A 442 -13.00 -18.89 19.64
CA GLN A 442 -12.91 -18.22 20.94
C GLN A 442 -13.97 -17.14 21.08
N ARG A 443 -14.17 -16.32 20.06
CA ARG A 443 -15.19 -15.25 20.06
C ARG A 443 -16.62 -15.80 20.15
N ASP A 444 -16.93 -16.87 19.43
CA ASP A 444 -18.26 -17.47 19.43
C ASP A 444 -18.60 -18.07 20.81
N LYS A 445 -17.59 -18.40 21.62
CA LYS A 445 -17.73 -18.77 23.04
C LYS A 445 -17.78 -17.57 23.98
N GLY A 446 -17.71 -16.33 23.47
CA GLY A 446 -17.69 -15.13 24.29
C GLY A 446 -16.35 -14.88 25.03
N ILE A 447 -15.27 -15.57 24.63
CA ILE A 447 -13.94 -15.45 25.21
C ILE A 447 -13.16 -14.39 24.42
N GLU A 448 -12.38 -13.55 25.11
CA GLU A 448 -11.44 -12.66 24.43
C GLU A 448 -10.35 -13.48 23.76
N PRO A 449 -10.14 -13.34 22.43
CA PRO A 449 -9.20 -14.18 21.69
C PRO A 449 -7.76 -14.01 22.17
N GLU A 450 -7.12 -15.11 22.55
CA GLU A 450 -5.72 -15.21 22.87
C GLU A 450 -5.07 -16.30 22.01
N PHE A 451 -4.02 -15.97 21.28
CA PHE A 451 -3.33 -16.94 20.43
C PHE A 451 -2.19 -17.62 21.18
N LYS A 452 -2.19 -18.95 21.15
CA LYS A 452 -1.10 -19.79 21.65
C LYS A 452 -0.71 -20.80 20.57
N VAL A 453 0.53 -20.78 20.15
CA VAL A 453 1.00 -21.62 19.05
C VAL A 453 0.75 -23.12 19.30
N LYS A 454 0.84 -23.55 20.54
CA LYS A 454 0.58 -24.96 20.94
C LYS A 454 -0.85 -25.45 20.71
N ASN A 455 -1.81 -24.52 20.63
CA ASN A 455 -3.22 -24.84 20.46
C ASN A 455 -3.69 -24.81 19.01
N VAL A 456 -2.86 -24.28 18.11
CA VAL A 456 -3.22 -24.00 16.71
C VAL A 456 -2.21 -24.68 15.78
N LYS A 457 -2.71 -25.40 14.77
CA LYS A 457 -1.84 -26.03 13.79
C LYS A 457 -1.27 -24.98 12.83
N VAL A 458 0.03 -24.69 12.95
CA VAL A 458 0.79 -23.81 12.07
C VAL A 458 1.83 -24.61 11.29
N GLN A 459 2.17 -24.16 10.07
CA GLN A 459 3.22 -24.77 9.26
C GLN A 459 4.59 -24.23 9.71
N GLY A 460 5.64 -25.03 9.62
CA GLY A 460 6.99 -24.61 9.97
C GLY A 460 7.19 -24.36 11.47
N LYS A 461 7.96 -23.31 11.80
CA LYS A 461 8.33 -22.96 13.18
C LYS A 461 8.04 -21.48 13.46
N CYS A 462 7.47 -21.19 14.62
CA CYS A 462 7.36 -19.83 15.15
C CYS A 462 8.55 -19.54 16.08
N GLU A 463 8.84 -18.28 16.30
CA GLU A 463 9.85 -17.84 17.28
C GLU A 463 9.37 -18.14 18.69
N ASP A 464 10.24 -18.77 19.51
CA ASP A 464 9.94 -19.11 20.89
C ASP A 464 9.75 -17.83 21.75
N GLY A 465 8.85 -17.88 22.72
CA GLY A 465 8.60 -16.76 23.64
C GLY A 465 7.78 -15.60 23.09
N ILE A 466 7.17 -15.73 21.89
CA ILE A 466 6.28 -14.71 21.34
C ILE A 466 4.80 -15.09 21.51
N TRP A 467 4.47 -16.36 21.28
CA TRP A 467 3.09 -16.86 21.26
C TRP A 467 2.92 -18.12 22.15
N ASP A 468 3.55 -18.16 23.30
CA ASP A 468 3.54 -19.29 24.24
C ASP A 468 2.26 -19.37 25.08
#